data_4a0dce88ff96726ae2c8db57f283e6bf
#
_entry.id   4a0dce88ff96726ae2c8db57f283e6bf
#
_cell.length_a   1.000
_cell.length_b   1.000
_cell.length_c   1.000
_cell.angle_alpha   90.00
_cell.angle_beta   90.00
_cell.angle_gamma   90.00
#
_symmetry.space_group_name_H-M   'P 1'
#
loop_
_entity.id
_entity.type
_entity.pdbx_description
1 polymer ?
#
loop_
_entity_poly.entity_id
_entity_poly.type
_entity_poly.pdbx_seq_one_letter_code
_entity_poly.pdbx_strand_id
1 'polypeptide(L)'
;AGAMAIEYDADPEDDLLSSNNRSMRFTYQTKAILLDCSNYGSVQAKKNCAGGIAGRMDLGTISGCGGWGNAASESGDYVGGVAGLALSSIRSSYAKCSLSGGKYVGGIAGSGHRISDCISMVEVTECTQLGGAVAGEITDTYSGNRFVSDVLAGVDRVSYSGKAEQISYEQLLELADIPEEFRRLTLRFVANGKTLKEQKFDYGASFTDEVYPDTPAKEGYYVRWDVTDLSELHFDTVVTAVYEPYITTLTSGVMRDGRDALL
;
A
#
# COMPACT_ATOMS: atom_id res chain seq x y z
N ALA A 1 -2.83 15.95 -14.44
CA ALA A 1 -3.21 17.37 -14.59
C ALA A 1 -2.55 18.18 -13.49
N GLY A 2 -1.92 19.29 -13.83
CA GLY A 2 -1.23 20.15 -12.86
C GLY A 2 -1.68 21.60 -12.99
N ALA A 3 -1.78 22.29 -11.87
CA ALA A 3 -1.94 23.74 -11.84
C ALA A 3 -0.60 24.37 -11.51
N MET A 4 -0.28 25.50 -12.16
CA MET A 4 0.96 26.24 -11.94
C MET A 4 0.72 27.34 -10.89
N ALA A 5 1.51 27.34 -9.82
CA ALA A 5 1.57 28.45 -8.88
C ALA A 5 2.80 29.30 -9.21
N ILE A 6 2.65 30.61 -9.13
CA ILE A 6 3.73 31.57 -9.30
C ILE A 6 4.08 32.10 -7.91
N GLU A 7 5.29 31.82 -7.44
CA GLU A 7 5.83 32.47 -6.26
C GLU A 7 6.69 33.66 -6.72
N TYR A 8 6.44 34.79 -6.08
CA TYR A 8 7.20 35.99 -6.28
C TYR A 8 8.33 36.06 -5.25
N ASP A 9 9.56 36.02 -5.71
CA ASP A 9 10.74 36.23 -4.89
C ASP A 9 11.40 37.51 -5.34
N ALA A 10 11.44 38.52 -4.46
CA ALA A 10 12.15 39.78 -4.72
C ALA A 10 13.65 39.52 -4.48
N ASP A 11 14.46 39.75 -5.50
CA ASP A 11 15.91 39.69 -5.36
C ASP A 11 16.40 40.85 -4.50
N PRO A 12 16.98 40.61 -3.29
CA PRO A 12 17.42 41.67 -2.39
C PRO A 12 18.54 42.54 -2.98
N GLU A 13 19.29 42.04 -3.95
CA GLU A 13 20.38 42.79 -4.58
C GLU A 13 19.87 43.87 -5.55
N ASP A 14 18.70 43.69 -6.12
CA ASP A 14 18.09 44.66 -7.02
C ASP A 14 17.52 45.90 -6.31
N ASP A 15 17.19 45.79 -5.03
CA ASP A 15 16.72 46.92 -4.22
C ASP A 15 17.81 47.96 -3.92
N LEU A 16 19.09 47.61 -4.11
CA LEU A 16 20.23 48.49 -3.83
C LEU A 16 20.70 49.30 -5.03
N LEU A 17 20.30 49.01 -6.23
CA LEU A 17 20.94 49.56 -7.44
C LEU A 17 20.15 50.57 -8.27
N SER A 18 18.87 50.66 -8.17
CA SER A 18 18.07 51.84 -8.64
C SER A 18 16.56 51.61 -8.48
N SER A 19 15.85 52.69 -8.26
CA SER A 19 14.42 52.77 -8.08
C SER A 19 13.58 52.37 -9.31
N ASN A 20 14.19 52.01 -10.45
CA ASN A 20 13.47 51.80 -11.71
C ASN A 20 13.64 50.42 -12.38
N ASN A 21 14.51 49.56 -11.89
CA ASN A 21 14.70 48.22 -12.46
C ASN A 21 14.62 47.17 -11.36
N ARG A 22 13.40 46.81 -10.99
CA ARG A 22 13.18 45.60 -10.18
C ARG A 22 13.18 44.40 -11.12
N SER A 23 14.22 43.57 -11.06
CA SER A 23 14.15 42.26 -11.68
C SER A 23 13.29 41.37 -10.81
N MET A 24 12.17 40.91 -11.35
CA MET A 24 11.29 39.97 -10.70
C MET A 24 11.70 38.57 -11.11
N ARG A 25 12.16 37.77 -10.15
CA ARG A 25 12.39 36.36 -10.37
C ARG A 25 11.11 35.61 -10.08
N PHE A 26 10.52 34.97 -11.09
CA PHE A 26 9.36 34.14 -10.95
C PHE A 26 9.82 32.69 -10.85
N THR A 27 9.55 32.06 -9.73
CA THR A 27 9.71 30.62 -9.58
C THR A 27 8.35 29.96 -9.83
N TYR A 28 8.28 29.16 -10.87
CA TYR A 28 7.07 28.43 -11.22
C TYR A 28 7.06 27.08 -10.51
N GLN A 29 6.06 26.84 -9.67
CA GLN A 29 5.83 25.55 -9.05
C GLN A 29 4.56 24.93 -9.62
N THR A 30 4.66 23.70 -10.11
CA THR A 30 3.52 22.96 -10.63
C THR A 30 2.80 22.26 -9.49
N LYS A 31 1.55 22.62 -9.26
CA LYS A 31 0.65 21.88 -8.35
C LYS A 31 0.03 20.71 -9.09
N ALA A 32 0.25 19.49 -8.60
CA ALA A 32 -0.43 18.31 -9.11
C ALA A 32 -1.85 18.22 -8.53
N ILE A 33 -2.82 17.96 -9.39
CA ILE A 33 -4.19 17.69 -8.98
C ILE A 33 -4.55 16.29 -9.49
N LEU A 34 -4.77 15.36 -8.56
CA LEU A 34 -5.20 13.99 -8.83
C LEU A 34 -6.62 13.83 -8.32
N LEU A 35 -7.55 13.61 -9.25
CA LEU A 35 -8.98 13.50 -8.95
C LEU A 35 -9.50 12.17 -9.48
N ASP A 36 -10.27 11.47 -8.66
CA ASP A 36 -11.04 10.27 -9.02
C ASP A 36 -10.20 9.21 -9.74
N CYS A 37 -8.95 9.05 -9.31
CA CYS A 37 -8.04 8.05 -9.84
C CYS A 37 -8.11 6.77 -9.01
N SER A 38 -8.07 5.61 -9.67
CA SER A 38 -8.01 4.31 -9.01
C SER A 38 -6.84 3.49 -9.50
N ASN A 39 -6.13 2.85 -8.57
CA ASN A 39 -5.06 1.92 -8.87
C ASN A 39 -5.36 0.54 -8.26
N TYR A 40 -5.40 -0.48 -9.10
CA TYR A 40 -5.60 -1.88 -8.71
C TYR A 40 -4.32 -2.72 -8.80
N GLY A 41 -3.27 -2.13 -9.37
CA GLY A 41 -1.98 -2.79 -9.51
C GLY A 41 -1.10 -2.61 -8.28
N SER A 42 -0.30 -3.62 -7.97
CA SER A 42 0.70 -3.52 -6.89
C SER A 42 1.82 -2.56 -7.28
N VAL A 43 2.26 -1.78 -6.29
CA VAL A 43 3.37 -0.82 -6.41
C VAL A 43 4.52 -1.29 -5.54
N GLN A 44 5.69 -1.42 -6.13
CA GLN A 44 6.91 -1.76 -5.41
C GLN A 44 8.00 -0.72 -5.68
N ALA A 45 8.50 -0.10 -4.62
CA ALA A 45 9.63 0.80 -4.67
C ALA A 45 10.89 0.12 -4.12
N LYS A 46 12.03 0.39 -4.72
CA LYS A 46 13.32 -0.09 -4.19
C LYS A 46 13.78 0.70 -2.98
N LYS A 47 13.33 1.96 -2.89
CA LYS A 47 13.68 2.93 -1.84
C LYS A 47 12.41 3.65 -1.38
N ASN A 48 12.57 4.84 -0.86
CA ASN A 48 11.50 5.65 -0.26
C ASN A 48 10.33 5.98 -1.21
N CYS A 49 9.18 6.22 -0.62
CA CYS A 49 7.97 6.77 -1.23
C CYS A 49 7.25 5.82 -2.20
N ALA A 50 6.67 4.75 -1.68
CA ALA A 50 5.71 3.92 -2.39
C ALA A 50 4.28 4.36 -2.06
N GLY A 51 3.45 4.57 -3.07
CA GLY A 51 2.03 4.89 -2.89
C GLY A 51 1.20 4.47 -4.09
N GLY A 52 -0.01 3.98 -3.84
CA GLY A 52 -0.88 3.46 -4.89
C GLY A 52 -1.21 4.51 -5.96
N ILE A 53 -1.38 5.78 -5.58
CA ILE A 53 -1.69 6.88 -6.50
C ILE A 53 -0.47 7.79 -6.72
N ALA A 54 0.30 8.09 -5.66
CA ALA A 54 1.47 8.92 -5.76
C ALA A 54 2.57 8.43 -4.81
N GLY A 55 3.80 8.25 -5.31
CA GLY A 55 4.94 7.99 -4.43
C GLY A 55 5.22 9.19 -3.53
N ARG A 56 5.36 10.38 -4.12
CA ARG A 56 5.58 11.65 -3.43
C ARG A 56 4.80 12.79 -4.09
N MET A 57 4.19 13.63 -3.27
CA MET A 57 3.54 14.87 -3.71
C MET A 57 3.92 16.03 -2.80
N ASP A 58 4.67 16.96 -3.30
CA ASP A 58 5.11 18.15 -2.55
C ASP A 58 4.04 19.24 -2.55
N LEU A 59 3.40 19.48 -3.69
CA LEU A 59 2.35 20.49 -3.84
C LEU A 59 1.15 19.92 -4.60
N GLY A 60 -0.05 20.23 -4.12
CA GLY A 60 -1.25 19.87 -4.85
C GLY A 60 -2.37 19.30 -4.00
N THR A 61 -3.19 18.45 -4.61
CA THR A 61 -4.31 17.79 -3.94
C THR A 61 -4.57 16.42 -4.54
N ILE A 62 -4.77 15.43 -3.70
CA ILE A 62 -5.34 14.13 -4.07
C ILE A 62 -6.77 14.11 -3.52
N SER A 63 -7.77 13.82 -4.35
CA SER A 63 -9.16 13.79 -3.94
C SER A 63 -9.95 12.72 -4.69
N GLY A 64 -10.81 11.99 -4.00
CA GLY A 64 -11.64 10.94 -4.60
C GLY A 64 -10.85 9.74 -5.14
N CYS A 65 -9.61 9.56 -4.69
CA CYS A 65 -8.72 8.54 -5.26
C CYS A 65 -8.74 7.26 -4.43
N GLY A 66 -8.59 6.10 -5.10
CA GLY A 66 -8.60 4.79 -4.48
C GLY A 66 -7.33 3.98 -4.74
N GLY A 67 -6.62 3.58 -3.68
CA GLY A 67 -5.50 2.64 -3.73
C GLY A 67 -5.97 1.24 -3.33
N TRP A 68 -6.14 0.37 -4.32
CA TRP A 68 -6.69 -0.97 -4.16
C TRP A 68 -5.65 -2.08 -4.35
N GLY A 69 -4.47 -1.71 -4.84
CA GLY A 69 -3.33 -2.60 -4.99
C GLY A 69 -2.32 -2.45 -3.86
N ASN A 70 -1.62 -3.51 -3.54
CA ASN A 70 -0.62 -3.53 -2.48
C ASN A 70 0.51 -2.54 -2.78
N ALA A 71 1.04 -1.91 -1.73
CA ALA A 71 2.18 -1.02 -1.86
C ALA A 71 3.33 -1.44 -0.92
N ALA A 72 4.52 -1.56 -1.48
CA ALA A 72 5.68 -2.02 -0.73
C ALA A 72 6.94 -1.20 -1.05
N SER A 73 7.83 -1.11 -0.08
CA SER A 73 9.20 -0.64 -0.27
C SER A 73 10.18 -1.68 0.25
N GLU A 74 11.16 -2.08 -0.59
CA GLU A 74 12.13 -3.12 -0.24
C GLU A 74 13.08 -2.69 0.90
N SER A 75 13.49 -1.44 0.91
CA SER A 75 14.47 -0.93 1.89
C SER A 75 14.27 0.53 2.26
N GLY A 76 13.09 1.08 2.02
CA GLY A 76 12.82 2.49 2.22
C GLY A 76 11.62 2.78 3.10
N ASP A 77 11.48 4.06 3.37
CA ASP A 77 10.44 4.64 4.20
C ASP A 77 9.30 5.23 3.35
N TYR A 78 8.21 5.63 3.99
CA TYR A 78 7.06 6.29 3.40
C TYR A 78 6.27 5.42 2.43
N VAL A 79 5.48 4.51 2.99
CA VAL A 79 4.58 3.64 2.23
C VAL A 79 3.13 3.97 2.57
N GLY A 80 2.31 4.19 1.57
CA GLY A 80 0.88 4.48 1.76
C GLY A 80 0.00 3.86 0.69
N GLY A 81 -1.22 3.51 1.05
CA GLY A 81 -2.18 2.97 0.09
C GLY A 81 -2.55 4.00 -0.99
N VAL A 82 -2.59 5.29 -0.65
CA VAL A 82 -2.82 6.38 -1.61
C VAL A 82 -1.52 7.10 -1.93
N ALA A 83 -0.79 7.60 -0.91
CA ALA A 83 0.47 8.30 -1.14
C ALA A 83 1.57 7.85 -0.17
N GLY A 84 2.81 7.71 -0.65
CA GLY A 84 3.95 7.45 0.23
C GLY A 84 4.24 8.66 1.13
N LEU A 85 4.55 9.79 0.53
CA LEU A 85 4.79 11.06 1.21
C LEU A 85 3.95 12.16 0.55
N ALA A 86 3.09 12.82 1.31
CA ALA A 86 2.27 13.92 0.82
C ALA A 86 2.46 15.17 1.70
N LEU A 87 3.24 16.13 1.22
CA LEU A 87 3.38 17.45 1.84
C LEU A 87 2.21 18.39 1.47
N SER A 88 1.12 17.82 1.01
CA SER A 88 -0.05 18.50 0.46
C SER A 88 -1.34 17.92 1.06
N SER A 89 -2.48 18.13 0.42
CA SER A 89 -3.76 17.67 0.94
C SER A 89 -4.20 16.38 0.28
N ILE A 90 -4.67 15.42 1.09
CA ILE A 90 -5.39 14.23 0.66
C ILE A 90 -6.80 14.29 1.28
N ARG A 91 -7.83 14.14 0.47
CA ARG A 91 -9.21 14.19 0.95
C ARG A 91 -10.11 13.20 0.22
N SER A 92 -11.15 12.74 0.90
CA SER A 92 -12.17 11.85 0.33
C SER A 92 -11.58 10.70 -0.49
N SER A 93 -10.48 10.14 0.01
CA SER A 93 -9.71 9.12 -0.69
C SER A 93 -9.72 7.81 0.10
N TYR A 94 -9.44 6.72 -0.58
CA TYR A 94 -9.73 5.39 -0.11
C TYR A 94 -8.50 4.47 -0.24
N ALA A 95 -8.35 3.54 0.68
CA ALA A 95 -7.34 2.49 0.57
C ALA A 95 -7.85 1.17 1.14
N LYS A 96 -7.70 0.09 0.36
CA LYS A 96 -7.89 -1.29 0.81
C LYS A 96 -6.80 -2.14 0.20
N CYS A 97 -5.76 -2.40 0.97
CA CYS A 97 -4.56 -3.07 0.47
C CYS A 97 -3.65 -3.54 1.60
N SER A 98 -2.65 -4.33 1.26
CA SER A 98 -1.54 -4.68 2.15
C SER A 98 -0.35 -3.75 1.92
N LEU A 99 0.32 -3.36 2.99
CA LEU A 99 1.41 -2.39 3.01
C LEU A 99 2.65 -2.98 3.70
N SER A 100 3.83 -2.75 3.11
CA SER A 100 5.11 -3.19 3.68
C SER A 100 6.19 -2.12 3.48
N GLY A 101 6.92 -1.79 4.54
CA GLY A 101 7.99 -0.78 4.46
C GLY A 101 8.79 -0.62 5.75
N GLY A 102 9.74 0.31 5.73
CA GLY A 102 10.55 0.66 6.89
C GLY A 102 9.78 1.49 7.90
N LYS A 103 9.90 2.81 7.83
CA LYS A 103 9.18 3.76 8.67
C LYS A 103 8.09 4.47 7.89
N TYR A 104 7.11 5.03 8.61
CA TYR A 104 6.03 5.79 8.02
C TYR A 104 5.21 4.95 7.04
N VAL A 105 4.49 3.97 7.59
CA VAL A 105 3.56 3.12 6.82
C VAL A 105 2.14 3.46 7.23
N GLY A 106 1.28 3.81 6.27
CA GLY A 106 -0.09 4.20 6.59
C GLY A 106 -1.10 3.96 5.49
N GLY A 107 -2.33 3.67 5.88
CA GLY A 107 -3.39 3.30 4.94
C GLY A 107 -3.58 4.33 3.83
N ILE A 108 -3.73 5.60 4.19
CA ILE A 108 -3.87 6.69 3.22
C ILE A 108 -2.50 7.25 2.84
N ALA A 109 -1.65 7.55 3.83
CA ALA A 109 -0.31 8.07 3.57
C ALA A 109 0.72 7.50 4.53
N GLY A 110 1.93 7.25 4.05
CA GLY A 110 3.07 6.98 4.93
C GLY A 110 3.32 8.17 5.86
N SER A 111 3.54 9.35 5.31
CA SER A 111 3.50 10.63 6.01
C SER A 111 2.67 11.63 5.21
N GLY A 112 1.76 12.33 5.88
CA GLY A 112 0.86 13.30 5.27
C GLY A 112 0.84 14.63 5.97
N HIS A 113 0.55 15.71 5.22
CA HIS A 113 0.41 17.04 5.80
C HIS A 113 -1.03 17.29 6.24
N ARG A 114 -1.99 17.19 5.33
CA ARG A 114 -3.44 17.33 5.62
C ARG A 114 -4.20 16.15 5.05
N ILE A 115 -4.93 15.43 5.91
CA ILE A 115 -5.72 14.26 5.51
C ILE A 115 -7.13 14.41 6.06
N SER A 116 -8.15 14.43 5.19
CA SER A 116 -9.53 14.56 5.62
C SER A 116 -10.49 13.64 4.87
N ASP A 117 -11.51 13.19 5.59
CA ASP A 117 -12.63 12.43 5.06
C ASP A 117 -12.22 11.18 4.25
N CYS A 118 -11.11 10.57 4.64
CA CYS A 118 -10.57 9.38 4.01
C CYS A 118 -11.00 8.12 4.75
N ILE A 119 -11.07 7.01 4.01
CA ILE A 119 -11.42 5.70 4.57
C ILE A 119 -10.35 4.70 4.20
N SER A 120 -9.90 3.93 5.18
CA SER A 120 -8.91 2.89 4.98
C SER A 120 -9.28 1.58 5.66
N MET A 121 -8.92 0.50 4.99
CA MET A 121 -8.98 -0.87 5.50
C MET A 121 -7.72 -1.56 5.01
N VAL A 122 -6.66 -1.52 5.82
CA VAL A 122 -5.33 -1.95 5.39
C VAL A 122 -4.70 -2.91 6.39
N GLU A 123 -3.89 -3.80 5.85
CA GLU A 123 -2.99 -4.65 6.58
C GLU A 123 -1.56 -4.11 6.44
N VAL A 124 -0.86 -3.94 7.55
CA VAL A 124 0.55 -3.57 7.55
C VAL A 124 1.37 -4.81 7.90
N THR A 125 2.01 -5.39 6.90
CA THR A 125 2.79 -6.64 7.07
C THR A 125 4.20 -6.38 7.62
N GLU A 126 4.79 -5.25 7.25
CA GLU A 126 6.09 -4.82 7.76
C GLU A 126 6.09 -3.31 8.03
N CYS A 127 6.47 -2.94 9.25
CA CYS A 127 6.69 -1.56 9.65
C CYS A 127 7.59 -1.52 10.88
N THR A 128 8.71 -0.82 10.81
CA THR A 128 9.63 -0.73 11.96
C THR A 128 9.23 0.35 12.95
N GLN A 129 8.66 1.45 12.48
CA GLN A 129 8.23 2.59 13.29
C GLN A 129 7.16 3.41 12.54
N LEU A 130 6.29 4.08 13.27
CA LEU A 130 5.30 5.02 12.74
C LEU A 130 4.35 4.34 11.75
N GLY A 131 3.64 3.33 12.23
CA GLY A 131 2.60 2.62 11.51
C GLY A 131 1.20 3.05 11.94
N GLY A 132 0.28 3.24 10.99
CA GLY A 132 -1.10 3.59 11.27
C GLY A 132 -2.09 3.18 10.18
N ALA A 133 -3.33 2.94 10.57
CA ALA A 133 -4.37 2.56 9.62
C ALA A 133 -4.73 3.69 8.64
N VAL A 134 -4.60 4.95 9.06
CA VAL A 134 -4.78 6.13 8.20
C VAL A 134 -3.43 6.66 7.73
N ALA A 135 -2.51 6.92 8.67
CA ALA A 135 -1.18 7.41 8.32
C ALA A 135 -0.15 6.99 9.38
N GLY A 136 1.11 6.79 8.94
CA GLY A 136 2.23 6.65 9.88
C GLY A 136 2.48 7.94 10.64
N GLU A 137 2.40 9.08 9.97
CA GLU A 137 2.54 10.41 10.56
C GLU A 137 1.64 11.43 9.85
N ILE A 138 1.14 12.40 10.62
CA ILE A 138 0.45 13.58 10.08
C ILE A 138 1.05 14.84 10.69
N THR A 139 1.56 15.74 9.84
CA THR A 139 2.35 16.89 10.27
C THR A 139 1.55 18.18 10.49
N ASP A 140 0.29 18.25 10.04
CA ASP A 140 -0.58 19.42 10.23
C ASP A 140 -1.97 18.99 10.73
N THR A 141 -2.97 18.88 9.87
CA THR A 141 -4.36 18.65 10.26
C THR A 141 -4.95 17.38 9.67
N TYR A 142 -5.83 16.76 10.44
CA TYR A 142 -6.62 15.64 9.97
C TYR A 142 -8.01 15.62 10.66
N SER A 143 -9.02 15.21 9.91
CA SER A 143 -10.40 15.15 10.39
C SER A 143 -11.26 14.23 9.55
N GLY A 144 -12.30 13.67 10.13
CA GLY A 144 -13.30 12.88 9.41
C GLY A 144 -12.80 11.56 8.84
N ASN A 145 -11.55 11.16 9.14
CA ASN A 145 -11.01 9.91 8.63
C ASN A 145 -11.54 8.73 9.42
N ARG A 146 -11.82 7.62 8.74
CA ARG A 146 -12.30 6.38 9.34
C ARG A 146 -11.45 5.21 8.88
N PHE A 147 -11.35 4.19 9.73
CA PHE A 147 -10.59 2.99 9.37
C PHE A 147 -11.18 1.74 10.01
N VAL A 148 -11.00 0.61 9.35
CA VAL A 148 -11.28 -0.72 9.88
C VAL A 148 -9.96 -1.41 10.16
N SER A 149 -9.70 -1.72 11.41
CA SER A 149 -8.54 -2.53 11.82
C SER A 149 -8.71 -2.93 13.29
N ASP A 150 -8.36 -4.17 13.62
CA ASP A 150 -8.37 -4.67 14.99
C ASP A 150 -6.97 -4.55 15.65
N VAL A 151 -5.94 -4.24 14.87
CA VAL A 151 -4.55 -4.23 15.34
C VAL A 151 -3.86 -2.87 15.20
N LEU A 152 -4.34 -2.01 14.29
CA LEU A 152 -3.72 -0.71 14.02
C LEU A 152 -4.52 0.42 14.66
N ALA A 153 -3.83 1.41 15.21
CA ALA A 153 -4.41 2.70 15.50
C ALA A 153 -4.47 3.57 14.23
N GLY A 154 -5.24 4.66 14.27
CA GLY A 154 -5.40 5.53 13.11
C GLY A 154 -4.11 6.19 12.65
N VAL A 155 -3.35 6.76 13.59
CA VAL A 155 -2.03 7.41 13.34
C VAL A 155 -1.09 6.99 14.45
N ASP A 156 0.00 6.35 14.11
CA ASP A 156 1.03 5.84 15.01
C ASP A 156 0.60 5.63 16.48
N ARG A 157 -0.06 4.52 16.77
CA ARG A 157 -0.55 4.13 18.12
C ARG A 157 -1.65 5.02 18.70
N VAL A 158 -2.18 5.97 17.92
CA VAL A 158 -3.19 6.91 18.42
C VAL A 158 -4.41 6.92 17.49
N SER A 159 -5.58 6.85 18.12
CA SER A 159 -6.87 7.00 17.43
C SER A 159 -7.67 8.11 18.12
N TYR A 160 -8.21 9.03 17.34
CA TYR A 160 -9.02 10.13 17.84
C TYR A 160 -10.39 10.14 17.16
N SER A 161 -11.44 10.21 17.97
CA SER A 161 -12.80 10.42 17.48
C SER A 161 -12.89 11.70 16.64
N GLY A 162 -13.56 11.65 15.50
CA GLY A 162 -13.71 12.77 14.59
C GLY A 162 -12.44 13.16 13.80
N LYS A 163 -11.31 12.48 14.04
CA LYS A 163 -10.05 12.73 13.32
C LYS A 163 -9.57 11.50 12.55
N ALA A 164 -9.33 10.40 13.28
CA ALA A 164 -9.04 9.08 12.75
C ALA A 164 -9.76 8.08 13.65
N GLU A 165 -10.96 7.71 13.25
CA GLU A 165 -11.90 6.94 14.05
C GLU A 165 -11.95 5.49 13.58
N GLN A 166 -11.76 4.58 14.52
CA GLN A 166 -11.96 3.17 14.26
C GLN A 166 -13.45 2.86 14.18
N ILE A 167 -13.83 2.16 13.13
CA ILE A 167 -15.19 1.64 12.93
C ILE A 167 -15.14 0.14 12.64
N SER A 168 -16.24 -0.57 12.89
CA SER A 168 -16.34 -1.97 12.48
C SER A 168 -16.58 -2.08 10.97
N TYR A 169 -16.38 -3.29 10.43
CA TYR A 169 -16.65 -3.54 9.02
C TYR A 169 -18.14 -3.35 8.68
N GLU A 170 -19.03 -3.75 9.58
CA GLU A 170 -20.48 -3.53 9.42
C GLU A 170 -20.81 -2.03 9.37
N GLN A 171 -20.22 -1.24 10.26
CA GLN A 171 -20.40 0.23 10.25
C GLN A 171 -19.83 0.85 8.96
N LEU A 172 -18.73 0.31 8.44
CA LEU A 172 -18.20 0.73 7.14
C LEU A 172 -19.23 0.50 6.04
N LEU A 173 -19.87 -0.67 5.99
CA LEU A 173 -20.85 -1.02 4.97
C LEU A 173 -22.16 -0.19 5.04
N GLU A 174 -22.46 0.41 6.19
CA GLU A 174 -23.59 1.32 6.39
C GLU A 174 -23.34 2.75 5.91
N LEU A 175 -22.09 3.11 5.65
CA LEU A 175 -21.76 4.44 5.15
C LEU A 175 -22.32 4.64 3.74
N ALA A 176 -22.89 5.82 3.50
CA ALA A 176 -23.30 6.21 2.16
C ALA A 176 -22.09 6.40 1.25
N ASP A 177 -22.26 6.07 -0.01
CA ASP A 177 -21.30 6.37 -1.10
C ASP A 177 -19.90 5.78 -0.93
N ILE A 178 -19.75 4.65 -0.19
CA ILE A 178 -18.47 3.95 -0.14
C ILE A 178 -18.20 3.21 -1.46
N PRO A 179 -16.93 3.17 -1.90
CA PRO A 179 -16.53 2.37 -3.04
C PRO A 179 -16.91 0.90 -2.90
N GLU A 180 -17.33 0.32 -4.02
CA GLU A 180 -17.74 -1.10 -4.09
C GLU A 180 -16.59 -2.05 -3.71
N GLU A 181 -15.37 -1.61 -3.84
CA GLU A 181 -14.16 -2.35 -3.49
C GLU A 181 -14.12 -2.76 -2.00
N PHE A 182 -14.66 -1.93 -1.12
CA PHE A 182 -14.77 -2.30 0.29
C PHE A 182 -15.77 -3.44 0.54
N ARG A 183 -16.78 -3.59 -0.33
CA ARG A 183 -17.80 -4.64 -0.23
C ARG A 183 -17.35 -5.99 -0.79
N ARG A 184 -16.19 -6.01 -1.47
CA ARG A 184 -15.67 -7.20 -2.13
C ARG A 184 -14.47 -7.71 -1.38
N LEU A 185 -14.58 -8.90 -0.82
CA LEU A 185 -13.47 -9.67 -0.29
C LEU A 185 -13.29 -10.91 -1.14
N THR A 186 -12.08 -11.12 -1.65
CA THR A 186 -11.78 -12.19 -2.60
C THR A 186 -10.61 -13.05 -2.14
N LEU A 187 -10.81 -14.36 -2.22
CA LEU A 187 -9.77 -15.37 -2.07
C LEU A 187 -9.42 -15.89 -3.46
N ARG A 188 -8.16 -15.72 -3.85
CA ARG A 188 -7.66 -16.07 -5.18
C ARG A 188 -6.49 -17.02 -5.11
N PHE A 189 -6.56 -18.12 -5.84
CA PHE A 189 -5.49 -19.10 -5.98
C PHE A 189 -4.79 -18.92 -7.31
N VAL A 190 -3.47 -18.73 -7.27
CA VAL A 190 -2.65 -18.42 -8.46
C VAL A 190 -1.53 -19.44 -8.62
N ALA A 191 -1.36 -19.96 -9.83
CA ALA A 191 -0.22 -20.79 -10.18
C ALA A 191 0.36 -20.37 -11.53
N ASN A 192 1.67 -20.26 -11.63
CA ASN A 192 2.38 -19.83 -12.85
C ASN A 192 1.82 -18.52 -13.43
N GLY A 193 1.44 -17.56 -12.57
CA GLY A 193 0.87 -16.29 -12.97
C GLY A 193 -0.59 -16.34 -13.48
N LYS A 194 -1.25 -17.50 -13.39
CA LYS A 194 -2.66 -17.67 -13.80
C LYS A 194 -3.54 -17.94 -12.58
N THR A 195 -4.68 -17.28 -12.52
CA THR A 195 -5.71 -17.57 -11.52
C THR A 195 -6.34 -18.92 -11.82
N LEU A 196 -6.28 -19.84 -10.86
CA LEU A 196 -6.91 -21.16 -10.93
C LEU A 196 -8.33 -21.13 -10.39
N LYS A 197 -8.52 -20.43 -9.27
CA LYS A 197 -9.80 -20.29 -8.59
C LYS A 197 -9.89 -18.90 -7.95
N GLU A 198 -11.04 -18.29 -8.01
CA GLU A 198 -11.38 -17.07 -7.32
C GLU A 198 -12.77 -17.21 -6.72
N GLN A 199 -12.92 -16.80 -5.47
CA GLN A 199 -14.22 -16.78 -4.81
C GLN A 199 -14.32 -15.59 -3.88
N LYS A 200 -15.54 -15.09 -3.69
CA LYS A 200 -15.85 -14.07 -2.69
C LYS A 200 -16.05 -14.70 -1.33
N PHE A 201 -15.80 -13.95 -0.29
CA PHE A 201 -16.06 -14.37 1.08
C PHE A 201 -16.56 -13.19 1.93
N ASP A 202 -17.15 -13.53 3.07
CA ASP A 202 -17.59 -12.55 4.05
C ASP A 202 -16.45 -12.24 5.04
N TYR A 203 -16.43 -11.04 5.58
CA TYR A 203 -15.42 -10.58 6.54
C TYR A 203 -15.33 -11.54 7.74
N GLY A 204 -14.14 -11.98 8.06
CA GLY A 204 -13.88 -12.97 9.13
C GLY A 204 -14.15 -14.42 8.72
N ALA A 205 -14.38 -14.71 7.44
CA ALA A 205 -14.59 -16.07 6.98
C ALA A 205 -13.35 -16.93 7.17
N SER A 206 -13.59 -18.22 7.46
CA SER A 206 -12.54 -19.23 7.58
C SER A 206 -12.76 -20.35 6.58
N PHE A 207 -11.70 -20.88 6.01
CA PHE A 207 -11.74 -21.95 5.04
C PHE A 207 -10.90 -23.14 5.49
N THR A 208 -11.38 -24.32 5.15
CA THR A 208 -10.65 -25.60 5.35
C THR A 208 -9.79 -25.93 4.13
N ASP A 209 -8.96 -26.95 4.24
CA ASP A 209 -8.08 -27.41 3.16
C ASP A 209 -8.83 -27.79 1.88
N GLU A 210 -10.11 -28.06 1.93
CA GLU A 210 -10.95 -28.36 0.77
C GLU A 210 -11.12 -27.17 -0.20
N VAL A 211 -10.79 -25.95 0.24
CA VAL A 211 -10.89 -24.76 -0.61
C VAL A 211 -9.78 -24.71 -1.65
N TYR A 212 -8.62 -25.32 -1.38
CA TYR A 212 -7.49 -25.31 -2.29
C TYR A 212 -7.79 -26.08 -3.58
N PRO A 213 -7.56 -25.47 -4.75
CA PRO A 213 -7.65 -26.19 -6.02
C PRO A 213 -6.45 -27.12 -6.21
N ASP A 214 -6.61 -28.07 -7.11
CA ASP A 214 -5.48 -28.90 -7.55
C ASP A 214 -4.37 -28.03 -8.13
N THR A 215 -3.14 -28.25 -7.68
CA THR A 215 -1.99 -27.54 -8.21
C THR A 215 -1.56 -28.14 -9.56
N PRO A 216 -1.26 -27.31 -10.58
CA PRO A 216 -0.67 -27.80 -11.81
C PRO A 216 0.68 -28.47 -11.54
N ALA A 217 0.78 -29.76 -11.88
CA ALA A 217 2.02 -30.51 -11.73
C ALA A 217 3.12 -29.91 -12.63
N LYS A 218 4.36 -29.89 -12.12
CA LYS A 218 5.55 -29.51 -12.86
C LYS A 218 6.59 -30.60 -12.65
N GLU A 219 7.07 -31.17 -13.75
CA GLU A 219 8.06 -32.22 -13.70
C GLU A 219 9.35 -31.75 -12.99
N GLY A 220 9.83 -32.54 -12.03
CA GLY A 220 11.01 -32.22 -11.24
C GLY A 220 10.77 -31.26 -10.07
N TYR A 221 9.50 -30.92 -9.75
CA TYR A 221 9.19 -29.98 -8.66
C TYR A 221 8.14 -30.52 -7.70
N TYR A 222 8.34 -30.24 -6.41
CA TYR A 222 7.27 -30.24 -5.42
C TYR A 222 6.45 -28.95 -5.58
N VAL A 223 5.14 -29.05 -5.36
CA VAL A 223 4.25 -27.90 -5.40
C VAL A 223 3.58 -27.76 -4.05
N ARG A 224 3.61 -26.58 -3.47
CA ARG A 224 2.86 -26.24 -2.26
C ARG A 224 2.26 -24.83 -2.40
N TRP A 225 1.28 -24.56 -1.59
CA TRP A 225 0.74 -23.21 -1.45
C TRP A 225 1.58 -22.39 -0.47
N ASP A 226 1.75 -21.09 -0.72
CA ASP A 226 2.52 -20.17 0.13
C ASP A 226 1.76 -19.80 1.41
N VAL A 227 0.43 -19.75 1.35
CA VAL A 227 -0.46 -19.53 2.49
C VAL A 227 -1.17 -20.81 2.82
N THR A 228 -1.08 -21.24 4.06
CA THR A 228 -1.70 -22.50 4.58
C THR A 228 -2.73 -22.25 5.68
N ASP A 229 -2.77 -21.04 6.24
CA ASP A 229 -3.78 -20.63 7.20
C ASP A 229 -4.75 -19.65 6.53
N LEU A 230 -6.00 -20.07 6.40
CA LEU A 230 -7.08 -19.29 5.83
C LEU A 230 -8.21 -19.09 6.87
N SER A 231 -7.83 -18.95 8.14
CA SER A 231 -8.74 -18.62 9.23
C SER A 231 -8.94 -17.12 9.34
N GLU A 232 -10.16 -16.70 9.66
CA GLU A 232 -10.52 -15.29 9.96
C GLU A 232 -10.00 -14.28 8.92
N LEU A 233 -10.29 -14.53 7.65
CA LEU A 233 -9.83 -13.66 6.58
C LEU A 233 -10.56 -12.31 6.60
N HIS A 234 -9.78 -11.24 6.71
CA HIS A 234 -10.26 -9.86 6.75
C HIS A 234 -9.91 -9.04 5.51
N PHE A 235 -9.02 -9.54 4.64
CA PHE A 235 -8.52 -8.84 3.46
C PHE A 235 -8.53 -9.73 2.22
N ASP A 236 -8.49 -9.09 1.07
CA ASP A 236 -8.26 -9.82 -0.19
C ASP A 236 -7.00 -10.66 -0.06
N THR A 237 -7.15 -11.96 -0.24
CA THR A 237 -6.07 -12.93 -0.03
C THR A 237 -5.70 -13.60 -1.34
N VAL A 238 -4.42 -13.56 -1.68
CA VAL A 238 -3.86 -14.26 -2.84
C VAL A 238 -2.96 -15.37 -2.34
N VAL A 239 -3.34 -16.59 -2.69
CA VAL A 239 -2.60 -17.82 -2.37
C VAL A 239 -1.87 -18.29 -3.62
N THR A 240 -0.54 -18.37 -3.56
CA THR A 240 0.30 -18.67 -4.72
C THR A 240 0.93 -20.05 -4.62
N ALA A 241 0.90 -20.80 -5.72
CA ALA A 241 1.60 -22.06 -5.81
C ALA A 241 3.12 -21.83 -5.93
N VAL A 242 3.87 -22.36 -4.99
CA VAL A 242 5.33 -22.32 -4.94
C VAL A 242 5.87 -23.64 -5.45
N TYR A 243 6.76 -23.57 -6.42
CA TYR A 243 7.41 -24.73 -7.05
C TYR A 243 8.83 -24.86 -6.54
N GLU A 244 9.09 -25.91 -5.76
CA GLU A 244 10.42 -26.23 -5.23
C GLU A 244 11.00 -27.40 -5.99
N PRO A 245 12.21 -27.29 -6.58
CA PRO A 245 12.78 -28.38 -7.34
C PRO A 245 13.10 -29.56 -6.42
N TYR A 246 12.89 -30.77 -6.91
CA TYR A 246 13.47 -31.96 -6.26
C TYR A 246 14.99 -31.76 -6.14
N ILE A 247 15.59 -32.35 -5.11
CA ILE A 247 17.05 -32.28 -4.95
C ILE A 247 17.70 -32.80 -6.22
N THR A 248 18.32 -31.89 -6.97
CA THR A 248 18.85 -32.17 -8.30
C THR A 248 20.33 -32.54 -8.28
N THR A 249 20.97 -32.50 -7.13
CA THR A 249 22.40 -32.88 -6.99
C THR A 249 22.51 -34.26 -6.36
N LEU A 250 22.53 -35.29 -7.20
CA LEU A 250 23.19 -36.53 -6.86
C LEU A 250 24.71 -36.24 -6.82
N THR A 251 25.25 -36.11 -5.65
CA THR A 251 26.71 -36.10 -5.48
C THR A 251 27.21 -37.53 -5.71
N SER A 252 27.91 -37.75 -6.81
CA SER A 252 28.66 -39.00 -6.99
C SER A 252 29.95 -38.92 -6.16
N GLY A 253 30.15 -39.88 -5.30
CA GLY A 253 31.39 -40.07 -4.55
C GLY A 253 32.06 -41.39 -4.96
N VAL A 254 33.38 -41.44 -4.93
CA VAL A 254 34.10 -42.69 -5.12
C VAL A 254 34.15 -43.42 -3.78
N MET A 255 33.64 -44.66 -3.74
CA MET A 255 33.80 -45.51 -2.56
C MET A 255 35.25 -45.85 -2.30
N ARG A 256 35.58 -46.21 -1.04
CA ARG A 256 36.93 -46.63 -0.64
C ARG A 256 37.50 -47.80 -1.45
N ASP A 257 36.66 -48.57 -2.10
CA ASP A 257 37.00 -49.70 -2.99
C ASP A 257 37.12 -49.30 -4.48
N GLY A 258 37.05 -48.01 -4.80
CA GLY A 258 37.21 -47.49 -6.16
C GLY A 258 35.93 -47.58 -7.00
N ARG A 259 34.78 -47.93 -6.42
CA ARG A 259 33.51 -47.95 -7.13
C ARG A 259 32.75 -46.63 -6.98
N ASP A 260 32.10 -46.17 -8.04
CA ASP A 260 31.25 -44.98 -8.00
C ASP A 260 29.99 -45.26 -7.16
N ALA A 261 29.71 -44.37 -6.24
CA ALA A 261 28.48 -44.39 -5.45
C ALA A 261 27.64 -43.17 -5.79
N LEU A 262 26.34 -43.40 -6.01
CA LEU A 262 25.33 -42.38 -6.02
C LEU A 262 24.87 -42.17 -4.58
N LEU A 263 25.05 -40.96 -4.06
CA LEU A 263 24.57 -40.53 -2.75
C LEU A 263 23.31 -39.65 -2.91
#